data_5973c1ba9ff1141c6bd1a2cf49eb1b3c
#
_entry.id   5973c1ba9ff1141c6bd1a2cf49eb1b3c
#
_cell.length_a   1.000
_cell.length_b   1.000
_cell.length_c   1.000
_cell.angle_alpha   90.00
_cell.angle_beta   90.00
_cell.angle_gamma   90.00
#
_symmetry.space_group_name_H-M   'P 1'
#
loop_
_entity.id
_entity.type
_entity.pdbx_description
1 polymer ?
#
loop_
_entity_poly.entity_id
_entity_poly.type
_entity_poly.pdbx_seq_one_letter_code
_entity_poly.pdbx_strand_id
1 'polypeptide(L)'
;MPRAKQTMDGNTAAAHVAYAYTDVAAIYPITPSSPMADSVDQWSAAGQKNIFGNQVKVVEMESEAGAAGAVHGSLGAGAVTTTFTASQGLLLMIPNMYKIAAEQLPCVFDVSARTVATQSLNIFGDHSDVMAVRQTGFAMLAESNPQEVMDLSPVAHLSAIEGHVPFVNFFDGFRTSHEIQKIEALEQEDLEPLLDREALANFRKRAMNPDSPVTRGTNENPDVFFQHRESCNEYYNAIPAIVEDYINKINAITGRQYGLFDYYGAKDADRVIIAMGSVTEAIREAIDHMTEQGEKVGLVSVHLYRPFSAKHFLSAVPSTAKRIAVLDRTKEPGANGDPLYLDVKDCFYGTENAPLIVGGRYGLGSKDTTPAQITAVYENLALPMPKNQFTVGIVDDVTFTSLPQKEEIAVGGKGLFQAKFYGLGADGTVGANKNSVKIIGDNTNKYCQAYFSYDSKKSGGFTCSHLRFGDEPIRSTYLVTTPNFVACHVQAYLHMYDVTRGLQKNGTFLLNTVWEGDTLANNLPNRVKKYFADNNITVYYINATKIAMEIGLGNRTNLSLIHI
;
A
#
# COMPACT_ATOMS: atom_id res chain seq x y z
N MET A 1 6.22 -28.33 -2.41
CA MET A 1 7.56 -27.72 -2.55
C MET A 1 7.48 -26.30 -2.03
N PRO A 2 8.53 -25.70 -1.48
CA PRO A 2 8.47 -24.28 -1.12
C PRO A 2 8.21 -23.46 -2.39
N ARG A 3 7.34 -22.43 -2.28
CA ARG A 3 7.01 -21.54 -3.41
C ARG A 3 8.20 -20.72 -3.84
N ALA A 4 8.22 -20.36 -5.11
CA ALA A 4 9.23 -19.47 -5.65
C ALA A 4 9.13 -18.10 -4.96
N LYS A 5 10.26 -17.61 -4.44
CA LYS A 5 10.36 -16.25 -3.91
C LYS A 5 10.84 -15.34 -5.03
N GLN A 6 10.13 -14.24 -5.23
CA GLN A 6 10.41 -13.26 -6.26
C GLN A 6 10.49 -11.87 -5.63
N THR A 7 11.32 -11.01 -6.20
CA THR A 7 11.49 -9.63 -5.73
C THR A 7 10.66 -8.71 -6.60
N MET A 8 9.54 -8.22 -6.06
CA MET A 8 8.59 -7.36 -6.79
C MET A 8 7.92 -6.32 -5.89
N ASP A 9 7.25 -5.36 -6.51
CA ASP A 9 6.43 -4.36 -5.83
C ASP A 9 4.94 -4.73 -5.84
N GLY A 10 4.13 -3.95 -5.09
CA GLY A 10 2.69 -4.21 -4.97
C GLY A 10 1.94 -4.07 -6.31
N ASN A 11 2.31 -3.12 -7.16
CA ASN A 11 1.70 -3.01 -8.50
C ASN A 11 1.94 -4.27 -9.34
N THR A 12 3.17 -4.79 -9.32
CA THR A 12 3.51 -6.02 -10.06
C THR A 12 2.75 -7.22 -9.50
N ALA A 13 2.61 -7.31 -8.17
CA ALA A 13 1.85 -8.38 -7.51
C ALA A 13 0.36 -8.33 -7.89
N ALA A 14 -0.28 -7.16 -7.82
CA ALA A 14 -1.68 -6.98 -8.22
C ALA A 14 -1.90 -7.29 -9.70
N ALA A 15 -1.05 -6.77 -10.58
CA ALA A 15 -1.13 -7.03 -12.02
C ALA A 15 -0.99 -8.53 -12.36
N HIS A 16 -0.10 -9.25 -11.65
CA HIS A 16 0.10 -10.69 -11.83
C HIS A 16 -1.18 -11.48 -11.54
N VAL A 17 -1.84 -11.16 -10.43
CA VAL A 17 -3.12 -11.79 -10.06
C VAL A 17 -4.25 -11.38 -11.00
N ALA A 18 -4.37 -10.08 -11.28
CA ALA A 18 -5.39 -9.56 -12.18
C ALA A 18 -5.30 -10.19 -13.57
N TYR A 19 -4.07 -10.39 -14.09
CA TYR A 19 -3.86 -11.04 -15.38
C TYR A 19 -4.45 -12.46 -15.41
N ALA A 20 -4.30 -13.22 -14.32
CA ALA A 20 -4.83 -14.58 -14.25
C ALA A 20 -6.35 -14.64 -14.38
N TYR A 21 -7.07 -13.70 -13.78
CA TYR A 21 -8.55 -13.73 -13.67
C TYR A 21 -9.27 -12.78 -14.64
N THR A 22 -8.60 -12.19 -15.63
CA THR A 22 -9.16 -11.15 -16.49
C THR A 22 -9.21 -11.58 -17.95
N ASP A 23 -10.37 -11.41 -18.62
CA ASP A 23 -10.52 -11.52 -20.07
C ASP A 23 -10.15 -10.20 -20.77
N VAL A 24 -10.56 -9.05 -20.19
CA VAL A 24 -10.37 -7.71 -20.74
C VAL A 24 -9.87 -6.75 -19.66
N ALA A 25 -8.79 -6.04 -19.94
CA ALA A 25 -8.33 -4.90 -19.15
C ALA A 25 -8.65 -3.60 -19.91
N ALA A 26 -9.57 -2.80 -19.39
CA ALA A 26 -9.88 -1.49 -19.97
C ALA A 26 -9.19 -0.41 -19.12
N ILE A 27 -8.25 0.32 -19.72
CA ILE A 27 -7.30 1.15 -18.99
C ILE A 27 -7.28 2.60 -19.47
N TYR A 28 -6.91 3.49 -18.58
CA TYR A 28 -6.34 4.81 -18.86
C TYR A 28 -5.30 5.09 -17.79
N PRO A 29 -3.99 5.06 -18.14
CA PRO A 29 -2.92 5.04 -17.15
C PRO A 29 -2.87 6.31 -16.31
N ILE A 30 -2.79 6.13 -15.00
CA ILE A 30 -2.61 7.22 -14.02
C ILE A 30 -1.62 6.79 -12.93
N THR A 31 -0.64 7.66 -12.61
CA THR A 31 0.30 7.42 -11.50
C THR A 31 -0.44 7.44 -10.15
N PRO A 32 -0.18 6.48 -9.22
CA PRO A 32 0.86 5.45 -9.22
C PRO A 32 0.44 4.06 -9.75
N SER A 33 -0.76 3.90 -10.33
CA SER A 33 -1.28 2.60 -10.81
C SER A 33 -0.85 2.23 -12.24
N SER A 34 -0.27 3.16 -13.01
CA SER A 34 0.18 2.90 -14.39
C SER A 34 1.02 1.62 -14.55
N PRO A 35 1.98 1.27 -13.64
CA PRO A 35 2.77 0.05 -13.81
C PRO A 35 1.96 -1.25 -13.83
N MET A 36 0.75 -1.29 -13.25
CA MET A 36 -0.14 -2.44 -13.37
C MET A 36 -0.62 -2.61 -14.82
N ALA A 37 -1.11 -1.52 -15.41
CA ALA A 37 -1.54 -1.50 -16.81
C ALA A 37 -0.40 -1.86 -17.77
N ASP A 38 0.80 -1.25 -17.55
CA ASP A 38 2.00 -1.50 -18.35
C ASP A 38 2.41 -2.99 -18.29
N SER A 39 2.34 -3.62 -17.12
CA SER A 39 2.67 -5.04 -16.92
C SER A 39 1.70 -5.95 -17.68
N VAL A 40 0.40 -5.70 -17.53
CA VAL A 40 -0.64 -6.48 -18.20
C VAL A 40 -0.53 -6.37 -19.72
N ASP A 41 -0.27 -5.17 -20.25
CA ASP A 41 -0.07 -4.94 -21.68
C ASP A 41 1.18 -5.68 -22.21
N GLN A 42 2.31 -5.60 -21.49
CA GLN A 42 3.54 -6.31 -21.85
C GLN A 42 3.34 -7.82 -21.86
N TRP A 43 2.68 -8.41 -20.86
CA TRP A 43 2.43 -9.85 -20.82
C TRP A 43 1.47 -10.29 -21.90
N SER A 44 0.43 -9.50 -22.19
CA SER A 44 -0.47 -9.75 -23.31
C SER A 44 0.28 -9.72 -24.64
N ALA A 45 1.08 -8.69 -24.90
CA ALA A 45 1.87 -8.56 -26.11
C ALA A 45 2.91 -9.69 -26.27
N ALA A 46 3.43 -10.22 -25.13
CA ALA A 46 4.32 -11.39 -25.12
C ALA A 46 3.60 -12.73 -25.38
N GLY A 47 2.28 -12.73 -25.47
CA GLY A 47 1.49 -13.94 -25.72
C GLY A 47 1.17 -14.78 -24.49
N GLN A 48 1.38 -14.23 -23.29
CA GLN A 48 1.04 -14.91 -22.04
C GLN A 48 -0.47 -15.21 -21.98
N LYS A 49 -0.82 -16.38 -21.48
CA LYS A 49 -2.22 -16.79 -21.32
C LYS A 49 -2.66 -16.65 -19.87
N ASN A 50 -3.91 -16.25 -19.69
CA ASN A 50 -4.61 -16.28 -18.39
C ASN A 50 -5.11 -17.70 -18.08
N ILE A 51 -5.76 -17.89 -16.92
CA ILE A 51 -6.32 -19.19 -16.51
C ILE A 51 -7.48 -19.66 -17.40
N PHE A 52 -8.03 -18.80 -18.25
CA PHE A 52 -9.05 -19.15 -19.24
C PHE A 52 -8.45 -19.65 -20.55
N GLY A 53 -7.12 -19.67 -20.68
CA GLY A 53 -6.37 -20.09 -21.85
C GLY A 53 -6.25 -19.03 -22.96
N ASN A 54 -6.61 -17.77 -22.67
CA ASN A 54 -6.60 -16.65 -23.61
C ASN A 54 -5.57 -15.58 -23.19
N GLN A 55 -5.13 -14.79 -24.16
CA GLN A 55 -4.43 -13.53 -23.86
C GLN A 55 -5.45 -12.51 -23.34
N VAL A 56 -5.06 -11.70 -22.34
CA VAL A 56 -5.89 -10.60 -21.87
C VAL A 56 -6.00 -9.55 -22.97
N LYS A 57 -7.21 -9.16 -23.32
CA LYS A 57 -7.43 -8.05 -24.27
C LYS A 57 -7.27 -6.72 -23.55
N VAL A 58 -6.19 -6.01 -23.84
CA VAL A 58 -5.97 -4.66 -23.30
C VAL A 58 -6.60 -3.62 -24.22
N VAL A 59 -7.36 -2.69 -23.64
CA VAL A 59 -8.02 -1.59 -24.37
C VAL A 59 -7.70 -0.30 -23.63
N GLU A 60 -6.86 0.55 -24.25
CA GLU A 60 -6.57 1.89 -23.74
C GLU A 60 -7.61 2.87 -24.26
N MET A 61 -8.15 3.66 -23.33
CA MET A 61 -9.22 4.62 -23.59
C MET A 61 -8.70 6.07 -23.52
N GLU A 62 -9.54 7.05 -23.83
CA GLU A 62 -9.18 8.48 -23.83
C GLU A 62 -9.40 9.15 -22.46
N SER A 63 -10.02 8.44 -21.51
CA SER A 63 -10.23 8.91 -20.13
C SER A 63 -10.65 7.74 -19.23
N GLU A 64 -10.52 7.94 -17.91
CA GLU A 64 -10.99 6.96 -16.92
C GLU A 64 -12.51 6.73 -16.99
N ALA A 65 -13.30 7.76 -17.27
CA ALA A 65 -14.74 7.60 -17.50
C ALA A 65 -15.03 6.70 -18.71
N GLY A 66 -14.23 6.84 -19.78
CA GLY A 66 -14.27 5.97 -20.95
C GLY A 66 -13.86 4.53 -20.62
N ALA A 67 -12.79 4.37 -19.82
CA ALA A 67 -12.34 3.05 -19.34
C ALA A 67 -13.44 2.36 -18.53
N ALA A 68 -14.07 3.05 -17.58
CA ALA A 68 -15.19 2.51 -16.80
C ALA A 68 -16.41 2.16 -17.67
N GLY A 69 -16.69 2.95 -18.72
CA GLY A 69 -17.72 2.63 -19.72
C GLY A 69 -17.40 1.35 -20.51
N ALA A 70 -16.13 1.17 -20.90
CA ALA A 70 -15.65 -0.05 -21.55
C ALA A 70 -15.71 -1.26 -20.62
N VAL A 71 -15.35 -1.10 -19.32
CA VAL A 71 -15.54 -2.14 -18.29
C VAL A 71 -17.00 -2.56 -18.23
N HIS A 72 -17.92 -1.59 -18.08
CA HIS A 72 -19.36 -1.88 -17.97
C HIS A 72 -19.87 -2.63 -19.20
N GLY A 73 -19.53 -2.15 -20.41
CA GLY A 73 -19.97 -2.80 -21.66
C GLY A 73 -19.39 -4.21 -21.83
N SER A 74 -18.13 -4.40 -21.49
CA SER A 74 -17.43 -5.69 -21.55
C SER A 74 -18.05 -6.72 -20.58
N LEU A 75 -18.32 -6.31 -19.34
CA LEU A 75 -19.03 -7.14 -18.35
C LEU A 75 -20.44 -7.51 -18.83
N GLY A 76 -21.16 -6.54 -19.41
CA GLY A 76 -22.47 -6.79 -20.02
C GLY A 76 -22.43 -7.81 -21.15
N ALA A 77 -21.30 -7.92 -21.86
CA ALA A 77 -21.04 -8.94 -22.88
C ALA A 77 -20.53 -10.28 -22.31
N GLY A 78 -20.35 -10.40 -20.99
CA GLY A 78 -19.97 -11.64 -20.31
C GLY A 78 -18.45 -11.88 -20.19
N ALA A 79 -17.63 -10.87 -20.43
CA ALA A 79 -16.19 -10.93 -20.21
C ALA A 79 -15.85 -10.45 -18.79
N VAL A 80 -15.05 -11.23 -18.05
CA VAL A 80 -14.50 -10.77 -16.77
C VAL A 80 -13.53 -9.63 -17.05
N THR A 81 -13.76 -8.48 -16.44
CA THR A 81 -13.06 -7.25 -16.80
C THR A 81 -12.49 -6.55 -15.59
N THR A 82 -11.28 -6.04 -15.73
CA THR A 82 -10.53 -5.32 -14.69
C THR A 82 -10.08 -3.96 -15.21
N THR A 83 -9.86 -3.01 -14.30
CA THR A 83 -9.20 -1.73 -14.59
C THR A 83 -8.24 -1.35 -13.46
N PHE A 84 -7.26 -0.50 -13.78
CA PHE A 84 -6.23 -0.01 -12.87
C PHE A 84 -6.31 1.51 -12.82
N THR A 85 -6.48 2.08 -11.62
CA THR A 85 -6.72 3.51 -11.50
C THR A 85 -6.30 4.08 -10.15
N ALA A 86 -6.44 5.39 -9.96
CA ALA A 86 -6.18 6.11 -8.72
C ALA A 86 -6.80 7.51 -8.76
N SER A 87 -6.95 8.17 -7.61
CA SER A 87 -7.18 9.62 -7.48
C SER A 87 -8.40 10.11 -8.27
N GLN A 88 -8.25 11.22 -9.02
CA GLN A 88 -9.31 11.77 -9.87
C GLN A 88 -9.81 10.76 -10.90
N GLY A 89 -8.94 9.85 -11.37
CA GLY A 89 -9.34 8.80 -12.30
C GLY A 89 -10.42 7.90 -11.71
N LEU A 90 -10.23 7.45 -10.47
CA LEU A 90 -11.25 6.66 -9.76
C LEU A 90 -12.55 7.45 -9.58
N LEU A 91 -12.47 8.75 -9.26
CA LEU A 91 -13.65 9.59 -9.09
C LEU A 91 -14.43 9.79 -10.41
N LEU A 92 -13.74 9.87 -11.54
CA LEU A 92 -14.37 9.93 -12.87
C LEU A 92 -15.13 8.66 -13.23
N MET A 93 -14.83 7.53 -12.59
CA MET A 93 -15.50 6.26 -12.81
C MET A 93 -16.80 6.10 -12.00
N ILE A 94 -17.07 6.94 -11.00
CA ILE A 94 -18.20 6.83 -10.05
C ILE A 94 -19.55 6.57 -10.74
N PRO A 95 -19.98 7.29 -11.79
CA PRO A 95 -21.27 7.02 -12.41
C PRO A 95 -21.40 5.58 -12.96
N ASN A 96 -20.31 5.05 -13.55
CA ASN A 96 -20.29 3.68 -14.04
C ASN A 96 -20.17 2.66 -12.88
N MET A 97 -19.47 3.00 -11.79
CA MET A 97 -19.39 2.13 -10.60
C MET A 97 -20.79 1.88 -10.02
N TYR A 98 -21.63 2.90 -9.87
CA TYR A 98 -23.03 2.72 -9.45
C TYR A 98 -23.81 1.78 -10.38
N LYS A 99 -23.60 1.90 -11.70
CA LYS A 99 -24.24 1.03 -12.69
C LYS A 99 -23.78 -0.41 -12.56
N ILE A 100 -22.47 -0.63 -12.54
CA ILE A 100 -21.85 -1.96 -12.44
C ILE A 100 -22.32 -2.66 -11.17
N ALA A 101 -22.30 -1.97 -10.03
CA ALA A 101 -22.74 -2.52 -8.75
C ALA A 101 -24.25 -2.85 -8.73
N ALA A 102 -25.09 -1.96 -9.25
CA ALA A 102 -26.54 -2.17 -9.29
C ALA A 102 -26.95 -3.29 -10.24
N GLU A 103 -26.19 -3.52 -11.31
CA GLU A 103 -26.41 -4.62 -12.26
C GLU A 103 -25.76 -5.94 -11.81
N GLN A 104 -25.12 -5.96 -10.64
CA GLN A 104 -24.47 -7.14 -10.05
C GLN A 104 -23.45 -7.78 -11.01
N LEU A 105 -22.61 -6.96 -11.59
CA LEU A 105 -21.58 -7.37 -12.54
C LEU A 105 -20.23 -7.55 -11.82
N PRO A 106 -19.61 -8.74 -11.90
CA PRO A 106 -18.35 -9.02 -11.20
C PRO A 106 -17.18 -8.35 -11.91
N CYS A 107 -16.48 -7.47 -11.23
CA CYS A 107 -15.21 -6.92 -11.68
C CYS A 107 -14.35 -6.51 -10.51
N VAL A 108 -13.07 -6.28 -10.76
CA VAL A 108 -12.15 -5.70 -9.78
C VAL A 108 -11.54 -4.42 -10.37
N PHE A 109 -11.57 -3.37 -9.57
CA PHE A 109 -10.80 -2.16 -9.78
C PHE A 109 -9.60 -2.21 -8.84
N ASP A 110 -8.40 -2.44 -9.38
CA ASP A 110 -7.17 -2.40 -8.59
C ASP A 110 -6.70 -0.96 -8.47
N VAL A 111 -6.57 -0.49 -7.23
CA VAL A 111 -6.34 0.92 -6.93
C VAL A 111 -5.10 1.09 -6.07
N SER A 112 -4.07 1.74 -6.64
CA SER A 112 -2.96 2.28 -5.85
C SER A 112 -3.40 3.61 -5.26
N ALA A 113 -3.97 3.58 -4.06
CA ALA A 113 -4.70 4.69 -3.44
C ALA A 113 -3.85 5.99 -3.37
N ARG A 114 -4.40 7.08 -3.89
CA ARG A 114 -3.72 8.37 -4.05
C ARG A 114 -4.61 9.53 -3.64
N THR A 115 -3.98 10.62 -3.14
CA THR A 115 -4.67 11.89 -2.85
C THR A 115 -5.55 12.35 -4.00
N VAL A 116 -6.69 12.92 -3.68
CA VAL A 116 -7.50 13.73 -4.60
C VAL A 116 -7.01 15.17 -4.53
N ALA A 117 -6.91 15.86 -5.67
CA ALA A 117 -6.53 17.26 -5.70
C ALA A 117 -7.55 18.13 -4.95
N THR A 118 -7.06 18.92 -3.99
CA THR A 118 -7.86 19.82 -3.15
C THR A 118 -7.29 21.24 -3.25
N GLN A 119 -6.63 21.76 -2.21
CA GLN A 119 -5.97 23.08 -2.25
C GLN A 119 -4.77 23.13 -3.21
N SER A 120 -4.20 21.96 -3.52
CA SER A 120 -3.14 21.79 -4.52
C SER A 120 -3.15 20.36 -5.05
N LEU A 121 -2.46 20.14 -6.17
CA LEU A 121 -2.19 18.81 -6.67
C LEU A 121 -1.11 18.15 -5.80
N ASN A 122 -1.40 16.94 -5.34
CA ASN A 122 -0.42 16.04 -4.73
C ASN A 122 -0.55 14.67 -5.41
N ILE A 123 0.56 14.08 -5.85
CA ILE A 123 0.55 12.79 -6.55
C ILE A 123 0.76 11.60 -5.61
N PHE A 124 1.06 11.84 -4.33
CA PHE A 124 1.41 10.80 -3.37
C PHE A 124 0.17 10.16 -2.73
N GLY A 125 0.39 9.05 -2.00
CA GLY A 125 -0.67 8.19 -1.50
C GLY A 125 -1.41 8.75 -0.28
N ASP A 126 -2.70 8.57 -0.27
CA ASP A 126 -3.60 8.47 0.88
C ASP A 126 -4.91 7.78 0.44
N HIS A 127 -5.90 7.70 1.30
CA HIS A 127 -7.16 6.98 1.03
C HIS A 127 -8.31 7.90 0.58
N SER A 128 -8.06 9.16 0.23
CA SER A 128 -9.14 10.10 -0.12
C SER A 128 -9.92 9.68 -1.36
N ASP A 129 -9.29 9.04 -2.33
CA ASP A 129 -9.94 8.52 -3.53
C ASP A 129 -10.83 7.31 -3.23
N VAL A 130 -10.30 6.28 -2.54
CA VAL A 130 -11.08 5.07 -2.22
C VAL A 130 -12.22 5.38 -1.24
N MET A 131 -12.02 6.31 -0.31
CA MET A 131 -13.09 6.75 0.59
C MET A 131 -14.20 7.52 -0.14
N ALA A 132 -13.88 8.25 -1.21
CA ALA A 132 -14.87 8.94 -2.02
C ALA A 132 -15.82 7.96 -2.76
N VAL A 133 -15.36 6.75 -3.06
CA VAL A 133 -16.17 5.73 -3.78
C VAL A 133 -16.82 4.68 -2.88
N ARG A 134 -16.62 4.71 -1.56
CA ARG A 134 -17.12 3.72 -0.60
C ARG A 134 -18.64 3.50 -0.60
N GLN A 135 -19.40 4.43 -1.14
CA GLN A 135 -20.87 4.36 -1.23
C GLN A 135 -21.40 3.88 -2.59
N THR A 136 -20.52 3.55 -3.54
CA THR A 136 -20.93 3.18 -4.91
C THR A 136 -21.54 1.78 -4.99
N GLY A 137 -21.37 0.95 -3.97
CA GLY A 137 -21.78 -0.44 -3.94
C GLY A 137 -20.67 -1.43 -4.31
N PHE A 138 -19.45 -0.95 -4.56
CA PHE A 138 -18.29 -1.84 -4.64
C PHE A 138 -17.92 -2.35 -3.25
N ALA A 139 -17.67 -3.64 -3.11
CA ALA A 139 -16.98 -4.17 -1.95
C ALA A 139 -15.54 -3.65 -1.95
N MET A 140 -14.91 -3.54 -0.78
CA MET A 140 -13.60 -2.91 -0.65
C MET A 140 -12.67 -3.77 0.19
N LEU A 141 -11.57 -4.21 -0.40
CA LEU A 141 -10.52 -5.00 0.23
C LEU A 141 -9.23 -4.18 0.31
N ALA A 142 -8.65 -4.08 1.52
CA ALA A 142 -7.44 -3.29 1.81
C ALA A 142 -6.25 -4.20 2.09
N GLU A 143 -5.08 -3.85 1.54
CA GLU A 143 -3.86 -4.62 1.64
C GLU A 143 -2.71 -3.75 2.15
N SER A 144 -1.81 -4.33 2.97
CA SER A 144 -0.81 -3.58 3.71
C SER A 144 0.58 -3.57 3.08
N ASN A 145 0.96 -4.63 2.36
CA ASN A 145 2.29 -4.83 1.80
C ASN A 145 2.24 -5.70 0.54
N PRO A 146 3.31 -5.79 -0.27
CA PRO A 146 3.31 -6.56 -1.52
C PRO A 146 2.96 -8.04 -1.36
N GLN A 147 3.26 -8.68 -0.21
CA GLN A 147 2.85 -10.06 0.03
C GLN A 147 1.35 -10.18 0.23
N GLU A 148 0.74 -9.27 0.99
CA GLU A 148 -0.73 -9.24 1.15
C GLU A 148 -1.41 -8.95 -0.19
N VAL A 149 -0.85 -8.06 -1.02
CA VAL A 149 -1.36 -7.82 -2.38
C VAL A 149 -1.37 -9.12 -3.19
N MET A 150 -0.27 -9.89 -3.19
CA MET A 150 -0.20 -11.17 -3.89
C MET A 150 -1.23 -12.17 -3.37
N ASP A 151 -1.45 -12.22 -2.05
CA ASP A 151 -2.29 -13.24 -1.42
C ASP A 151 -3.78 -12.86 -1.40
N LEU A 152 -4.12 -11.58 -1.24
CA LEU A 152 -5.52 -11.15 -1.07
C LEU A 152 -6.17 -10.62 -2.35
N SER A 153 -5.40 -10.14 -3.33
CA SER A 153 -6.00 -9.79 -4.64
C SER A 153 -6.78 -10.93 -5.29
N PRO A 154 -6.35 -12.23 -5.22
CA PRO A 154 -7.17 -13.34 -5.69
C PRO A 154 -8.53 -13.41 -4.99
N VAL A 155 -8.58 -13.09 -3.69
CA VAL A 155 -9.82 -13.08 -2.91
C VAL A 155 -10.82 -12.08 -3.47
N ALA A 156 -10.36 -10.87 -3.86
CA ALA A 156 -11.23 -9.87 -4.48
C ALA A 156 -11.82 -10.36 -5.81
N HIS A 157 -10.98 -10.94 -6.70
CA HIS A 157 -11.44 -11.45 -8.00
C HIS A 157 -12.43 -12.61 -7.86
N LEU A 158 -12.11 -13.59 -7.02
CA LEU A 158 -12.94 -14.77 -6.81
C LEU A 158 -14.25 -14.42 -6.12
N SER A 159 -14.20 -13.59 -5.08
CA SER A 159 -15.39 -13.13 -4.36
C SER A 159 -16.31 -12.28 -5.24
N ALA A 160 -15.76 -11.49 -6.16
CA ALA A 160 -16.55 -10.73 -7.12
C ALA A 160 -17.36 -11.67 -8.03
N ILE A 161 -16.73 -12.74 -8.54
CA ILE A 161 -17.37 -13.70 -9.45
C ILE A 161 -18.46 -14.47 -8.72
N GLU A 162 -18.18 -15.02 -7.54
CA GLU A 162 -19.13 -15.82 -6.77
C GLU A 162 -20.24 -14.97 -6.16
N GLY A 163 -19.88 -13.83 -5.56
CA GLY A 163 -20.80 -12.96 -4.85
C GLY A 163 -21.62 -12.01 -5.72
N HIS A 164 -21.31 -11.90 -7.02
CA HIS A 164 -21.95 -10.95 -7.95
C HIS A 164 -21.84 -9.48 -7.49
N VAL A 165 -20.82 -9.15 -6.74
CA VAL A 165 -20.54 -7.79 -6.24
C VAL A 165 -19.17 -7.36 -6.75
N PRO A 166 -19.04 -6.19 -7.40
CA PRO A 166 -17.74 -5.70 -7.84
C PRO A 166 -16.87 -5.29 -6.65
N PHE A 167 -15.55 -5.34 -6.82
CA PHE A 167 -14.59 -4.99 -5.78
C PHE A 167 -13.70 -3.81 -6.18
N VAL A 168 -13.41 -2.96 -5.21
CA VAL A 168 -12.19 -2.13 -5.18
C VAL A 168 -11.18 -2.88 -4.34
N ASN A 169 -10.15 -3.39 -4.98
CA ASN A 169 -8.96 -3.97 -4.35
C ASN A 169 -7.92 -2.87 -4.23
N PHE A 170 -7.53 -2.46 -3.03
CA PHE A 170 -6.69 -1.28 -2.88
C PHE A 170 -5.57 -1.43 -1.88
N PHE A 171 -4.49 -0.78 -2.17
CA PHE A 171 -3.30 -0.66 -1.34
C PHE A 171 -2.70 0.73 -1.47
N ASP A 172 -1.82 1.09 -0.54
CA ASP A 172 -1.27 2.43 -0.48
C ASP A 172 -0.41 2.77 -1.69
N GLY A 173 -0.81 3.81 -2.42
CA GLY A 173 -0.05 4.37 -3.51
C GLY A 173 1.34 4.84 -3.06
N PHE A 174 2.35 4.64 -3.89
CA PHE A 174 3.77 4.82 -3.65
C PHE A 174 4.33 3.92 -2.53
N ARG A 175 3.72 3.82 -1.36
CA ARG A 175 4.25 3.00 -0.27
C ARG A 175 4.18 1.50 -0.64
N THR A 176 3.01 0.90 -0.71
CA THR A 176 2.86 -0.52 -1.10
C THR A 176 3.07 -0.71 -2.60
N SER A 177 2.51 0.20 -3.42
CA SER A 177 2.52 0.05 -4.88
C SER A 177 3.91 0.05 -5.52
N HIS A 178 4.89 0.75 -4.93
CA HIS A 178 6.27 0.89 -5.43
C HIS A 178 7.32 0.37 -4.45
N GLU A 179 6.91 -0.16 -3.31
CA GLU A 179 7.82 -0.78 -2.36
C GLU A 179 8.22 -2.17 -2.85
N ILE A 180 9.49 -2.36 -3.13
CA ILE A 180 10.02 -3.64 -3.56
C ILE A 180 10.27 -4.52 -2.34
N GLN A 181 9.69 -5.72 -2.33
CA GLN A 181 9.91 -6.74 -1.31
C GLN A 181 10.19 -8.10 -1.96
N LYS A 182 10.84 -8.99 -1.21
CA LYS A 182 10.96 -10.40 -1.57
C LYS A 182 9.75 -11.13 -1.03
N ILE A 183 8.88 -11.59 -1.93
CA ILE A 183 7.60 -12.25 -1.60
C ILE A 183 7.52 -13.65 -2.20
N GLU A 184 6.61 -14.47 -1.70
CA GLU A 184 6.23 -15.74 -2.31
C GLU A 184 5.11 -15.48 -3.31
N ALA A 185 5.36 -15.79 -4.59
CA ALA A 185 4.36 -15.62 -5.64
C ALA A 185 3.39 -16.81 -5.69
N LEU A 186 2.12 -16.52 -5.99
CA LEU A 186 1.12 -17.50 -6.38
C LEU A 186 1.14 -17.64 -7.90
N GLU A 187 1.41 -18.83 -8.39
CA GLU A 187 1.45 -19.11 -9.82
C GLU A 187 0.06 -19.54 -10.33
N GLN A 188 -0.11 -19.66 -11.65
CA GLN A 188 -1.43 -20.02 -12.20
C GLN A 188 -1.93 -21.38 -11.69
N GLU A 189 -1.03 -22.31 -11.41
CA GLU A 189 -1.33 -23.63 -10.83
C GLU A 189 -1.91 -23.53 -9.40
N ASP A 190 -1.59 -22.47 -8.64
CA ASP A 190 -2.17 -22.16 -7.35
C ASP A 190 -3.54 -21.45 -7.50
N LEU A 191 -3.65 -20.57 -8.50
CA LEU A 191 -4.78 -19.65 -8.71
C LEU A 191 -5.97 -20.32 -9.44
N GLU A 192 -5.72 -21.11 -10.46
CA GLU A 192 -6.76 -21.74 -11.28
C GLU A 192 -7.72 -22.66 -10.49
N PRO A 193 -7.25 -23.53 -9.55
CA PRO A 193 -8.12 -24.39 -8.76
C PRO A 193 -9.05 -23.66 -7.81
N LEU A 194 -8.77 -22.38 -7.48
CA LEU A 194 -9.61 -21.59 -6.59
C LEU A 194 -10.88 -21.06 -7.26
N LEU A 195 -10.88 -21.01 -8.60
CA LEU A 195 -11.99 -20.46 -9.37
C LEU A 195 -13.24 -21.34 -9.29
N ASP A 196 -14.35 -20.77 -8.84
CA ASP A 196 -15.67 -21.36 -9.01
C ASP A 196 -16.11 -21.26 -10.48
N ARG A 197 -15.96 -22.39 -11.21
CA ARG A 197 -16.28 -22.45 -12.64
C ARG A 197 -17.79 -22.40 -12.90
N GLU A 198 -18.63 -22.80 -11.94
CA GLU A 198 -20.06 -22.71 -12.06
C GLU A 198 -20.52 -21.26 -11.92
N ALA A 199 -20.02 -20.54 -10.93
CA ALA A 199 -20.28 -19.11 -10.77
C ALA A 199 -19.85 -18.31 -12.01
N LEU A 200 -18.66 -18.60 -12.57
CA LEU A 200 -18.21 -18.00 -13.81
C LEU A 200 -19.13 -18.31 -14.99
N ALA A 201 -19.55 -19.58 -15.14
CA ALA A 201 -20.46 -19.98 -16.20
C ALA A 201 -21.83 -19.29 -16.07
N ASN A 202 -22.33 -19.15 -14.85
CA ASN A 202 -23.57 -18.44 -14.54
C ASN A 202 -23.47 -16.94 -14.88
N PHE A 203 -22.33 -16.29 -14.56
CA PHE A 203 -22.08 -14.92 -14.99
C PHE A 203 -22.10 -14.79 -16.52
N ARG A 204 -21.34 -15.64 -17.23
CA ARG A 204 -21.27 -15.61 -18.70
C ARG A 204 -22.62 -15.91 -19.37
N LYS A 205 -23.46 -16.78 -18.78
CA LYS A 205 -24.81 -17.09 -19.25
C LYS A 205 -25.76 -15.89 -19.16
N ARG A 206 -25.52 -14.96 -18.22
CA ARG A 206 -26.27 -13.70 -18.08
C ARG A 206 -25.85 -12.61 -19.05
N ALA A 207 -24.87 -12.85 -19.92
CA ALA A 207 -24.43 -11.90 -20.92
C ALA A 207 -25.58 -11.48 -21.85
N MET A 208 -25.53 -10.23 -22.33
CA MET A 208 -26.45 -9.77 -23.37
C MET A 208 -26.24 -10.60 -24.63
N ASN A 209 -27.31 -11.29 -25.05
CA ASN A 209 -27.28 -12.23 -26.17
C ASN A 209 -28.56 -12.05 -26.99
N PRO A 210 -28.48 -11.97 -28.34
CA PRO A 210 -29.65 -11.90 -29.21
C PRO A 210 -30.63 -13.07 -29.00
N ASP A 211 -30.15 -14.28 -28.67
CA ASP A 211 -30.96 -15.47 -28.44
C ASP A 211 -31.66 -15.46 -27.06
N SER A 212 -31.19 -14.63 -26.13
CA SER A 212 -31.78 -14.43 -24.79
C SER A 212 -31.72 -12.93 -24.45
N PRO A 213 -32.57 -12.13 -25.11
CA PRO A 213 -32.53 -10.69 -24.93
C PRO A 213 -32.99 -10.29 -23.52
N VAL A 214 -32.23 -9.39 -22.91
CA VAL A 214 -32.54 -8.78 -21.60
C VAL A 214 -32.46 -7.26 -21.72
N THR A 215 -33.31 -6.57 -20.96
CA THR A 215 -33.29 -5.11 -20.88
C THR A 215 -32.55 -4.70 -19.61
N ARG A 216 -31.56 -3.82 -19.75
CA ARG A 216 -30.80 -3.24 -18.64
C ARG A 216 -30.80 -1.73 -18.71
N GLY A 217 -30.72 -1.06 -17.55
CA GLY A 217 -30.57 0.38 -17.49
C GLY A 217 -31.78 1.16 -17.99
N THR A 218 -32.99 0.62 -17.81
CA THR A 218 -34.25 1.30 -18.12
C THR A 218 -34.61 2.35 -17.06
N ASN A 219 -35.66 3.15 -17.34
CA ASN A 219 -36.25 4.04 -16.36
C ASN A 219 -37.20 3.27 -15.45
N GLU A 220 -37.10 3.52 -14.17
CA GLU A 220 -38.01 2.99 -13.15
C GLU A 220 -38.73 4.13 -12.44
N ASN A 221 -40.03 3.95 -12.20
CA ASN A 221 -40.84 4.90 -11.48
C ASN A 221 -40.75 4.68 -9.95
N PRO A 222 -41.24 5.63 -9.13
CA PRO A 222 -41.17 5.54 -7.66
C PRO A 222 -41.80 4.28 -7.06
N ASP A 223 -42.72 3.66 -7.78
CA ASP A 223 -43.45 2.45 -7.35
C ASP A 223 -42.58 1.17 -7.32
N VAL A 224 -41.47 1.13 -8.09
CA VAL A 224 -40.61 -0.07 -8.15
C VAL A 224 -39.14 0.23 -7.79
N PHE A 225 -38.63 1.44 -8.01
CA PHE A 225 -37.22 1.78 -7.86
C PHE A 225 -36.65 1.44 -6.47
N PHE A 226 -37.40 1.81 -5.40
CA PHE A 226 -36.94 1.58 -4.03
C PHE A 226 -36.85 0.08 -3.69
N GLN A 227 -37.88 -0.69 -4.06
CA GLN A 227 -37.87 -2.14 -3.85
C GLN A 227 -36.74 -2.82 -4.62
N HIS A 228 -36.48 -2.38 -5.84
CA HIS A 228 -35.37 -2.90 -6.65
C HIS A 228 -34.02 -2.57 -6.01
N ARG A 229 -33.86 -1.37 -5.45
CA ARG A 229 -32.64 -1.02 -4.69
C ARG A 229 -32.43 -1.91 -3.46
N GLU A 230 -33.50 -2.32 -2.76
CA GLU A 230 -33.41 -3.21 -1.60
C GLU A 230 -33.12 -4.68 -1.99
N SER A 231 -33.45 -5.09 -3.20
CA SER A 231 -33.22 -6.48 -3.65
C SER A 231 -31.74 -6.89 -3.70
N CYS A 232 -30.81 -5.95 -3.70
CA CYS A 232 -29.39 -6.26 -3.66
C CYS A 232 -28.86 -6.65 -2.26
N ASN A 233 -29.64 -6.46 -1.19
CA ASN A 233 -29.18 -6.66 0.19
C ASN A 233 -28.68 -8.07 0.46
N GLU A 234 -29.30 -9.11 -0.13
CA GLU A 234 -28.88 -10.51 0.03
C GLU A 234 -27.44 -10.73 -0.44
N TYR A 235 -27.04 -10.11 -1.56
CA TYR A 235 -25.70 -10.22 -2.10
C TYR A 235 -24.66 -9.60 -1.16
N TYR A 236 -24.92 -8.38 -0.67
CA TYR A 236 -24.01 -7.72 0.26
C TYR A 236 -23.91 -8.44 1.62
N ASN A 237 -24.99 -9.03 2.09
CA ASN A 237 -25.00 -9.83 3.32
C ASN A 237 -24.19 -11.12 3.19
N ALA A 238 -24.07 -11.68 1.98
CA ALA A 238 -23.29 -12.89 1.71
C ALA A 238 -21.79 -12.63 1.58
N ILE A 239 -21.38 -11.43 1.15
CA ILE A 239 -19.96 -11.10 0.86
C ILE A 239 -19.00 -11.42 2.01
N PRO A 240 -19.27 -11.08 3.29
CA PRO A 240 -18.32 -11.41 4.35
C PRO A 240 -17.99 -12.89 4.46
N ALA A 241 -18.99 -13.78 4.30
CA ALA A 241 -18.78 -15.23 4.35
C ALA A 241 -18.03 -15.75 3.11
N ILE A 242 -18.31 -15.22 1.93
CA ILE A 242 -17.62 -15.57 0.68
C ILE A 242 -16.14 -15.16 0.76
N VAL A 243 -15.86 -13.93 1.21
CA VAL A 243 -14.50 -13.42 1.38
C VAL A 243 -13.75 -14.25 2.42
N GLU A 244 -14.38 -14.59 3.54
CA GLU A 244 -13.77 -15.44 4.58
C GLU A 244 -13.41 -16.84 4.04
N ASP A 245 -14.28 -17.44 3.22
CA ASP A 245 -14.01 -18.74 2.60
C ASP A 245 -12.80 -18.69 1.66
N TYR A 246 -12.71 -17.68 0.79
CA TYR A 246 -11.54 -17.50 -0.08
C TYR A 246 -10.27 -17.15 0.69
N ILE A 247 -10.35 -16.33 1.74
CA ILE A 247 -9.22 -16.09 2.65
C ILE A 247 -8.75 -17.41 3.26
N ASN A 248 -9.65 -18.27 3.72
CA ASN A 248 -9.29 -19.57 4.30
C ASN A 248 -8.64 -20.50 3.26
N LYS A 249 -9.10 -20.48 2.00
CA LYS A 249 -8.45 -21.21 0.90
C LYS A 249 -7.03 -20.70 0.64
N ILE A 250 -6.83 -19.37 0.63
CA ILE A 250 -5.49 -18.75 0.50
C ILE A 250 -4.61 -19.11 1.70
N ASN A 251 -5.12 -19.04 2.93
CA ASN A 251 -4.40 -19.44 4.13
C ASN A 251 -3.93 -20.90 4.04
N ALA A 252 -4.78 -21.79 3.56
CA ALA A 252 -4.47 -23.22 3.41
C ALA A 252 -3.32 -23.47 2.41
N ILE A 253 -3.27 -22.73 1.30
CA ILE A 253 -2.23 -22.91 0.29
C ILE A 253 -0.94 -22.16 0.61
N THR A 254 -1.00 -21.05 1.37
CA THR A 254 0.17 -20.21 1.68
C THR A 254 0.78 -20.52 3.03
N GLY A 255 0.01 -21.08 3.97
CA GLY A 255 0.39 -21.27 5.37
C GLY A 255 0.35 -19.98 6.19
N ARG A 256 -0.10 -18.86 5.61
CA ARG A 256 -0.33 -17.59 6.31
C ARG A 256 -1.68 -17.60 7.01
N GLN A 257 -1.95 -16.58 7.82
CA GLN A 257 -3.18 -16.46 8.60
C GLN A 257 -3.75 -15.06 8.38
N TYR A 258 -4.71 -14.95 7.49
CA TYR A 258 -5.48 -13.73 7.24
C TYR A 258 -6.93 -13.93 7.65
N GLY A 259 -7.61 -12.85 8.03
CA GLY A 259 -9.04 -12.78 8.27
C GLY A 259 -9.64 -11.50 7.66
N LEU A 260 -10.94 -11.29 7.86
CA LEU A 260 -11.59 -10.02 7.47
C LEU A 260 -11.05 -8.84 8.30
N PHE A 261 -10.70 -9.15 9.56
CA PHE A 261 -10.10 -8.27 10.55
C PHE A 261 -9.10 -9.09 11.34
N ASP A 262 -7.85 -8.63 11.42
CA ASP A 262 -6.77 -9.36 12.07
C ASP A 262 -6.29 -8.64 13.33
N TYR A 263 -6.29 -9.37 14.44
CA TYR A 263 -5.75 -8.87 15.69
C TYR A 263 -4.26 -9.18 15.83
N TYR A 264 -3.47 -8.19 16.27
CA TYR A 264 -2.07 -8.33 16.61
C TYR A 264 -1.74 -7.61 17.93
N GLY A 265 -0.98 -8.23 18.83
CA GLY A 265 -0.50 -7.62 20.08
C GLY A 265 -0.78 -8.45 21.33
N ALA A 266 -0.79 -7.79 22.48
CA ALA A 266 -1.02 -8.43 23.78
C ALA A 266 -2.44 -9.03 23.86
N LYS A 267 -2.56 -10.27 24.33
CA LYS A 267 -3.87 -10.95 24.46
C LYS A 267 -4.85 -10.22 25.38
N ASP A 268 -4.32 -9.47 26.34
CA ASP A 268 -5.06 -8.67 27.32
C ASP A 268 -4.87 -7.15 27.10
N ALA A 269 -4.72 -6.75 25.83
CA ALA A 269 -4.57 -5.35 25.48
C ALA A 269 -5.73 -4.50 26.01
N ASP A 270 -5.40 -3.39 26.65
CA ASP A 270 -6.37 -2.40 27.13
C ASP A 270 -6.46 -1.16 26.22
N ARG A 271 -5.47 -0.99 25.34
CA ARG A 271 -5.40 0.07 24.31
C ARG A 271 -5.18 -0.58 22.94
N VAL A 272 -6.07 -0.28 21.99
CA VAL A 272 -6.06 -0.88 20.67
C VAL A 272 -6.11 0.22 19.61
N ILE A 273 -5.30 0.08 18.55
CA ILE A 273 -5.43 0.88 17.33
C ILE A 273 -6.23 0.08 16.31
N ILE A 274 -7.10 0.74 15.55
CA ILE A 274 -7.79 0.20 14.38
C ILE A 274 -7.26 0.96 13.17
N ALA A 275 -6.79 0.25 12.15
CA ALA A 275 -6.25 0.86 10.93
C ALA A 275 -6.34 -0.10 9.75
N MET A 276 -6.11 0.42 8.52
CA MET A 276 -5.99 -0.36 7.29
C MET A 276 -4.82 0.16 6.44
N GLY A 277 -4.34 -0.69 5.53
CA GLY A 277 -3.23 -0.37 4.65
C GLY A 277 -1.86 -0.45 5.32
N SER A 278 -0.85 0.14 4.70
CA SER A 278 0.56 -0.08 5.04
C SER A 278 0.96 0.34 6.47
N VAL A 279 0.23 1.26 7.10
CA VAL A 279 0.51 1.69 8.47
C VAL A 279 0.39 0.56 9.49
N THR A 280 -0.39 -0.48 9.20
CA THR A 280 -0.58 -1.63 10.10
C THR A 280 0.75 -2.35 10.37
N GLU A 281 1.64 -2.39 9.40
CA GLU A 281 2.98 -2.96 9.54
C GLU A 281 3.86 -2.13 10.49
N ALA A 282 3.86 -0.79 10.35
CA ALA A 282 4.57 0.10 11.27
C ALA A 282 3.99 0.04 12.70
N ILE A 283 2.67 -0.15 12.82
CA ILE A 283 2.01 -0.33 14.12
C ILE A 283 2.45 -1.64 14.77
N ARG A 284 2.60 -2.74 14.02
CA ARG A 284 3.10 -4.02 14.54
C ARG A 284 4.51 -3.88 15.11
N GLU A 285 5.42 -3.15 14.44
CA GLU A 285 6.76 -2.88 14.99
C GLU A 285 6.70 -2.03 16.27
N ALA A 286 5.82 -1.04 16.33
CA ALA A 286 5.63 -0.25 17.55
C ALA A 286 5.07 -1.11 18.70
N ILE A 287 4.14 -2.02 18.43
CA ILE A 287 3.58 -2.96 19.41
C ILE A 287 4.67 -3.90 19.94
N ASP A 288 5.49 -4.48 19.07
CA ASP A 288 6.58 -5.36 19.48
C ASP A 288 7.51 -4.63 20.46
N HIS A 289 7.92 -3.41 20.11
CA HIS A 289 8.75 -2.57 20.97
C HIS A 289 8.09 -2.24 22.32
N MET A 290 6.80 -1.89 22.32
CA MET A 290 6.07 -1.51 23.53
C MET A 290 5.76 -2.72 24.42
N THR A 291 5.44 -3.87 23.83
CA THR A 291 5.15 -5.10 24.59
C THR A 291 6.41 -5.68 25.24
N GLU A 292 7.58 -5.51 24.63
CA GLU A 292 8.87 -5.82 25.27
C GLU A 292 9.10 -4.97 26.53
N GLN A 293 8.50 -3.79 26.61
CA GLN A 293 8.52 -2.91 27.80
C GLN A 293 7.37 -3.17 28.78
N GLY A 294 6.54 -4.20 28.52
CA GLY A 294 5.44 -4.60 29.38
C GLY A 294 4.12 -3.85 29.14
N GLU A 295 4.01 -3.08 28.05
CA GLU A 295 2.78 -2.38 27.69
C GLU A 295 1.75 -3.33 27.08
N LYS A 296 0.45 -3.10 27.39
CA LYS A 296 -0.67 -3.91 26.92
C LYS A 296 -1.39 -3.23 25.76
N VAL A 297 -0.78 -3.33 24.60
CA VAL A 297 -1.24 -2.65 23.38
C VAL A 297 -1.52 -3.67 22.26
N GLY A 298 -2.44 -3.29 21.35
CA GLY A 298 -2.81 -4.13 20.23
C GLY A 298 -3.31 -3.33 19.03
N LEU A 299 -3.42 -4.04 17.90
CA LEU A 299 -3.92 -3.54 16.61
C LEU A 299 -5.03 -4.46 16.12
N VAL A 300 -6.06 -3.89 15.51
CA VAL A 300 -6.94 -4.60 14.58
C VAL A 300 -6.71 -4.04 13.19
N SER A 301 -6.16 -4.86 12.29
CA SER A 301 -6.02 -4.55 10.87
C SER A 301 -7.33 -4.83 10.15
N VAL A 302 -7.79 -3.90 9.30
CA VAL A 302 -9.01 -4.07 8.50
C VAL A 302 -8.63 -4.47 7.08
N HIS A 303 -9.08 -5.65 6.64
CA HIS A 303 -8.97 -6.09 5.25
C HIS A 303 -10.27 -5.86 4.50
N LEU A 304 -11.41 -6.42 4.93
CA LEU A 304 -12.71 -6.15 4.32
C LEU A 304 -13.33 -4.88 4.92
N TYR A 305 -13.19 -3.76 4.20
CA TYR A 305 -13.76 -2.47 4.63
C TYR A 305 -15.23 -2.31 4.20
N ARG A 306 -15.62 -2.84 3.05
CA ARG A 306 -17.03 -2.88 2.59
C ARG A 306 -17.38 -4.25 1.99
N PRO A 307 -18.50 -4.85 2.40
CA PRO A 307 -19.38 -4.45 3.51
C PRO A 307 -18.66 -4.53 4.86
N PHE A 308 -18.88 -3.55 5.75
CA PHE A 308 -18.28 -3.55 7.10
C PHE A 308 -19.08 -4.51 8.00
N SER A 309 -18.50 -5.66 8.31
CA SER A 309 -19.16 -6.66 9.14
C SER A 309 -18.92 -6.43 10.63
N ALA A 310 -19.86 -5.79 11.30
CA ALA A 310 -19.79 -5.53 12.74
C ALA A 310 -19.55 -6.82 13.56
N LYS A 311 -20.17 -7.94 13.16
CA LYS A 311 -19.99 -9.24 13.82
C LYS A 311 -18.53 -9.69 13.82
N HIS A 312 -17.87 -9.68 12.67
CA HIS A 312 -16.48 -10.12 12.52
C HIS A 312 -15.53 -9.12 13.16
N PHE A 313 -15.79 -7.82 12.98
CA PHE A 313 -15.00 -6.76 13.62
C PHE A 313 -14.99 -6.88 15.14
N LEU A 314 -16.17 -6.95 15.77
CA LEU A 314 -16.29 -7.05 17.24
C LEU A 314 -15.65 -8.34 17.77
N SER A 315 -15.66 -9.43 17.01
CA SER A 315 -14.98 -10.67 17.41
C SER A 315 -13.45 -10.58 17.35
N ALA A 316 -12.90 -9.69 16.53
CA ALA A 316 -11.46 -9.44 16.44
C ALA A 316 -10.94 -8.49 17.53
N VAL A 317 -11.81 -7.67 18.12
CA VAL A 317 -11.42 -6.73 19.18
C VAL A 317 -11.29 -7.48 20.52
N PRO A 318 -10.15 -7.38 21.25
CA PRO A 318 -10.03 -7.99 22.56
C PRO A 318 -11.09 -7.48 23.54
N SER A 319 -11.75 -8.36 24.28
CA SER A 319 -12.74 -7.97 25.29
C SER A 319 -12.16 -7.12 26.44
N THR A 320 -10.85 -7.09 26.56
CA THR A 320 -10.11 -6.25 27.53
C THR A 320 -9.88 -4.81 27.04
N ALA A 321 -10.14 -4.52 25.76
CA ALA A 321 -9.95 -3.19 25.18
C ALA A 321 -10.87 -2.16 25.84
N LYS A 322 -10.26 -1.19 26.52
CA LYS A 322 -10.96 -0.08 27.19
C LYS A 322 -10.91 1.20 26.38
N ARG A 323 -9.91 1.33 25.54
CA ARG A 323 -9.62 2.54 24.76
C ARG A 323 -9.16 2.18 23.36
N ILE A 324 -9.78 2.79 22.37
CA ILE A 324 -9.53 2.54 20.96
C ILE A 324 -9.18 3.84 20.26
N ALA A 325 -8.10 3.84 19.48
CA ALA A 325 -7.80 4.89 18.52
C ALA A 325 -8.04 4.35 17.11
N VAL A 326 -8.84 5.03 16.32
CA VAL A 326 -9.04 4.69 14.92
C VAL A 326 -8.22 5.64 14.06
N LEU A 327 -7.35 5.10 13.20
CA LEU A 327 -6.50 5.88 12.33
C LEU A 327 -7.03 5.86 10.90
N ASP A 328 -7.45 7.02 10.42
CA ASP A 328 -7.87 7.25 9.05
C ASP A 328 -6.76 7.93 8.23
N ARG A 329 -6.47 7.42 7.03
CA ARG A 329 -5.54 8.03 6.08
C ARG A 329 -6.28 8.93 5.08
N THR A 330 -7.26 9.65 5.58
CA THR A 330 -8.09 10.58 4.82
C THR A 330 -8.58 11.71 5.72
N LYS A 331 -9.12 12.75 5.11
CA LYS A 331 -9.84 13.81 5.81
C LYS A 331 -11.15 14.08 5.10
N GLU A 332 -12.26 13.91 5.80
CA GLU A 332 -13.60 14.30 5.33
C GLU A 332 -14.01 15.63 5.96
N PRO A 333 -13.84 16.77 5.25
CA PRO A 333 -14.16 18.09 5.80
C PRO A 333 -15.65 18.21 6.12
N GLY A 334 -15.96 18.69 7.34
CA GLY A 334 -17.34 18.91 7.79
C GLY A 334 -18.04 17.70 8.38
N ALA A 335 -17.44 16.50 8.34
CA ALA A 335 -17.97 15.31 9.01
C ALA A 335 -17.65 15.32 10.51
N ASN A 336 -18.43 14.58 11.31
CA ASN A 336 -18.20 14.39 12.73
C ASN A 336 -17.00 13.47 13.05
N GLY A 337 -16.36 12.94 12.03
CA GLY A 337 -15.20 12.07 12.08
C GLY A 337 -14.89 11.54 10.68
N ASP A 338 -13.74 10.92 10.52
CA ASP A 338 -13.33 10.31 9.26
C ASP A 338 -13.98 8.92 9.09
N PRO A 339 -14.05 8.33 7.88
CA PRO A 339 -14.95 7.22 7.59
C PRO A 339 -14.77 5.98 8.46
N LEU A 340 -13.53 5.48 8.63
CA LEU A 340 -13.29 4.28 9.44
C LEU A 340 -13.64 4.51 10.91
N TYR A 341 -13.31 5.70 11.44
CA TYR A 341 -13.67 6.08 12.81
C TYR A 341 -15.18 6.02 13.04
N LEU A 342 -15.97 6.52 12.09
CA LEU A 342 -17.43 6.51 12.20
C LEU A 342 -17.99 5.09 12.14
N ASP A 343 -17.50 4.24 11.24
CA ASP A 343 -17.91 2.83 11.12
C ASP A 343 -17.58 2.04 12.40
N VAL A 344 -16.37 2.20 12.94
CA VAL A 344 -15.97 1.54 14.18
C VAL A 344 -16.81 2.01 15.36
N LYS A 345 -17.06 3.31 15.45
CA LYS A 345 -17.89 3.89 16.53
C LYS A 345 -19.32 3.37 16.49
N ASP A 346 -19.89 3.23 15.30
CA ASP A 346 -21.24 2.70 15.09
C ASP A 346 -21.35 1.25 15.57
N CYS A 347 -20.33 0.41 15.33
CA CYS A 347 -20.32 -0.99 15.80
C CYS A 347 -20.43 -1.13 17.33
N PHE A 348 -20.00 -0.12 18.10
CA PHE A 348 -20.11 -0.12 19.55
C PHE A 348 -21.35 0.62 20.07
N TYR A 349 -22.16 1.22 19.19
CA TYR A 349 -23.37 1.91 19.59
C TYR A 349 -24.37 0.93 20.23
N GLY A 350 -24.83 1.25 21.44
CA GLY A 350 -25.77 0.42 22.18
C GLY A 350 -25.17 -0.84 22.84
N THR A 351 -23.85 -1.07 22.73
CA THR A 351 -23.19 -2.15 23.47
C THR A 351 -22.93 -1.77 24.92
N GLU A 352 -23.12 -2.72 25.84
CA GLU A 352 -22.71 -2.53 27.23
C GLU A 352 -21.18 -2.46 27.34
N ASN A 353 -20.68 -1.53 28.17
CA ASN A 353 -19.23 -1.34 28.39
C ASN A 353 -18.43 -0.99 27.13
N ALA A 354 -19.02 -0.21 26.21
CA ALA A 354 -18.31 0.28 25.04
C ALA A 354 -16.98 0.97 25.43
N PRO A 355 -15.87 0.69 24.73
CA PRO A 355 -14.60 1.36 24.96
C PRO A 355 -14.69 2.86 24.65
N LEU A 356 -13.79 3.65 25.22
CA LEU A 356 -13.60 5.03 24.78
C LEU A 356 -12.94 5.04 23.40
N ILE A 357 -13.59 5.60 22.39
CA ILE A 357 -13.12 5.61 21.01
C ILE A 357 -12.75 7.02 20.57
N VAL A 358 -11.53 7.20 20.08
CA VAL A 358 -11.03 8.45 19.49
C VAL A 358 -10.56 8.24 18.07
N GLY A 359 -10.73 9.24 17.21
CA GLY A 359 -10.25 9.23 15.83
C GLY A 359 -8.95 10.02 15.67
N GLY A 360 -8.12 9.62 14.75
CA GLY A 360 -6.90 10.33 14.37
C GLY A 360 -6.61 10.24 12.87
N ARG A 361 -5.97 11.26 12.33
CA ARG A 361 -5.53 11.33 10.94
C ARG A 361 -4.03 11.23 10.82
N TYR A 362 -3.58 10.47 9.83
CA TYR A 362 -2.16 10.26 9.55
C TYR A 362 -1.91 10.20 8.03
N GLY A 363 -0.67 10.36 7.62
CA GLY A 363 -0.16 9.90 6.34
C GLY A 363 -0.72 10.54 5.08
N LEU A 364 -1.48 11.67 5.18
CA LEU A 364 -2.00 12.35 4.00
C LEU A 364 -0.86 12.78 3.08
N GLY A 365 -1.04 12.54 1.77
CA GLY A 365 -0.02 12.85 0.77
C GLY A 365 1.31 12.15 1.00
N SER A 366 1.28 10.90 1.48
CA SER A 366 2.45 10.10 1.87
C SER A 366 3.34 10.74 2.94
N LYS A 367 2.75 11.58 3.83
CA LYS A 367 3.51 12.00 5.02
C LYS A 367 3.90 10.75 5.80
N ASP A 368 5.18 10.59 6.05
CA ASP A 368 5.73 9.40 6.70
C ASP A 368 5.16 9.22 8.13
N THR A 369 4.92 7.97 8.51
CA THR A 369 4.39 7.61 9.83
C THR A 369 5.26 6.52 10.44
N THR A 370 6.03 6.90 11.47
CA THR A 370 7.06 6.05 12.08
C THR A 370 6.55 5.35 13.35
N PRO A 371 7.19 4.26 13.80
CA PRO A 371 6.86 3.63 15.08
C PRO A 371 6.88 4.59 16.28
N ALA A 372 7.79 5.56 16.30
CA ALA A 372 7.82 6.60 17.34
C ALA A 372 6.53 7.44 17.36
N GLN A 373 5.98 7.77 16.21
CA GLN A 373 4.70 8.49 16.11
C GLN A 373 3.51 7.61 16.51
N ILE A 374 3.56 6.31 16.23
CA ILE A 374 2.54 5.35 16.69
C ILE A 374 2.58 5.21 18.22
N THR A 375 3.77 5.21 18.83
CA THR A 375 3.89 5.24 20.29
C THR A 375 3.15 6.44 20.90
N ALA A 376 3.22 7.62 20.27
CA ALA A 376 2.46 8.79 20.73
C ALA A 376 0.93 8.60 20.68
N VAL A 377 0.41 7.77 19.76
CA VAL A 377 -1.02 7.41 19.72
C VAL A 377 -1.40 6.57 20.94
N TYR A 378 -0.62 5.55 21.28
CA TYR A 378 -0.87 4.74 22.49
C TYR A 378 -0.73 5.56 23.79
N GLU A 379 0.23 6.48 23.84
CA GLU A 379 0.36 7.41 24.96
C GLU A 379 -0.85 8.36 25.07
N ASN A 380 -1.36 8.86 23.95
CA ASN A 380 -2.61 9.64 23.94
C ASN A 380 -3.76 8.80 24.53
N LEU A 381 -3.89 7.55 24.16
CA LEU A 381 -4.89 6.64 24.73
C LEU A 381 -4.71 6.42 26.24
N ALA A 382 -3.50 6.54 26.77
CA ALA A 382 -3.23 6.39 28.20
C ALA A 382 -3.68 7.60 29.04
N LEU A 383 -3.89 8.76 28.41
CA LEU A 383 -4.31 9.99 29.10
C LEU A 383 -5.72 9.85 29.69
N PRO A 384 -6.03 10.48 30.83
CA PRO A 384 -7.39 10.51 31.37
C PRO A 384 -8.42 11.03 30.36
N MET A 385 -8.05 12.04 29.57
CA MET A 385 -8.83 12.61 28.48
C MET A 385 -7.98 12.63 27.21
N PRO A 386 -8.03 11.58 26.41
CA PRO A 386 -7.27 11.53 25.16
C PRO A 386 -7.82 12.54 24.15
N LYS A 387 -6.92 13.14 23.37
CA LYS A 387 -7.32 13.96 22.21
C LYS A 387 -8.13 13.11 21.24
N ASN A 388 -9.23 13.67 20.76
CA ASN A 388 -10.02 13.12 19.66
C ASN A 388 -9.80 13.94 18.39
N GLN A 389 -9.96 13.34 17.23
CA GLN A 389 -9.69 13.94 15.91
C GLN A 389 -8.27 14.55 15.83
N PHE A 390 -7.33 13.86 16.44
CA PHE A 390 -5.92 14.27 16.45
C PHE A 390 -5.23 14.04 15.09
N THR A 391 -4.06 14.66 14.93
CA THR A 391 -3.18 14.43 13.78
C THR A 391 -1.84 13.85 14.22
N VAL A 392 -1.24 13.01 13.38
CA VAL A 392 0.04 12.35 13.60
C VAL A 392 1.03 12.75 12.49
N GLY A 393 2.28 12.98 12.86
CA GLY A 393 3.36 13.23 11.90
C GLY A 393 3.48 14.66 11.40
N ILE A 394 2.62 15.56 11.86
CA ILE A 394 2.67 17.00 11.56
C ILE A 394 2.58 17.83 12.84
N VAL A 395 2.86 19.12 12.73
CA VAL A 395 2.55 20.11 13.74
C VAL A 395 1.44 21.00 13.17
N ASP A 396 0.21 20.82 13.69
CA ASP A 396 -0.93 21.67 13.37
C ASP A 396 -0.93 22.88 14.32
N ASP A 397 -0.60 24.02 13.78
CA ASP A 397 -0.54 25.30 14.49
C ASP A 397 -1.81 26.15 14.33
N VAL A 398 -2.85 25.59 13.70
CA VAL A 398 -4.16 26.24 13.51
C VAL A 398 -5.18 25.75 14.53
N THR A 399 -5.36 24.44 14.65
CA THR A 399 -6.35 23.83 15.55
C THR A 399 -5.72 23.05 16.72
N PHE A 400 -4.39 22.94 16.74
CA PHE A 400 -3.58 22.33 17.81
C PHE A 400 -3.97 20.89 18.15
N THR A 401 -4.40 20.13 17.13
CA THR A 401 -4.85 18.75 17.30
C THR A 401 -3.70 17.73 17.23
N SER A 402 -2.50 18.15 16.83
CA SER A 402 -1.36 17.24 16.69
C SER A 402 -0.95 16.58 18.01
N LEU A 403 -0.57 15.30 17.91
CA LEU A 403 0.13 14.62 19.00
C LEU A 403 1.60 15.08 19.06
N PRO A 404 2.26 14.96 20.21
CA PRO A 404 3.67 15.34 20.34
C PRO A 404 4.57 14.61 19.37
N GLN A 405 5.52 15.30 18.77
CA GLN A 405 6.61 14.68 18.00
C GLN A 405 7.54 13.92 18.95
N LYS A 406 7.97 12.74 18.54
CA LYS A 406 8.85 11.85 19.28
C LYS A 406 10.20 11.73 18.57
N GLU A 407 11.24 11.45 19.34
CA GLU A 407 12.51 11.00 18.78
C GLU A 407 12.35 9.63 18.15
N GLU A 408 13.01 9.42 17.00
CA GLU A 408 12.94 8.15 16.29
C GLU A 408 13.50 7.00 17.13
N ILE A 409 12.81 5.88 17.11
CA ILE A 409 13.24 4.66 17.78
C ILE A 409 13.77 3.65 16.76
N ALA A 410 14.85 2.99 17.12
CA ALA A 410 15.39 1.90 16.31
C ALA A 410 14.59 0.63 16.63
N VAL A 411 13.75 0.22 15.71
CA VAL A 411 12.95 -1.00 15.74
C VAL A 411 13.25 -1.85 14.50
N GLY A 412 12.77 -3.07 14.48
CA GLY A 412 12.97 -4.05 13.40
C GLY A 412 13.70 -5.30 13.89
N GLY A 413 13.67 -6.36 13.07
CA GLY A 413 14.22 -7.67 13.42
C GLY A 413 15.73 -7.67 13.68
N LYS A 414 16.22 -8.73 14.34
CA LYS A 414 17.66 -8.90 14.59
C LYS A 414 18.43 -8.95 13.28
N GLY A 415 19.57 -8.23 13.23
CA GLY A 415 20.45 -8.19 12.06
C GLY A 415 19.90 -7.38 10.89
N LEU A 416 18.90 -6.54 11.12
CA LEU A 416 18.40 -5.62 10.10
C LEU A 416 19.47 -4.59 9.74
N PHE A 417 19.90 -4.60 8.48
CA PHE A 417 20.80 -3.59 7.90
C PHE A 417 19.97 -2.57 7.13
N GLN A 418 20.19 -1.29 7.40
CA GLN A 418 19.46 -0.18 6.81
C GLN A 418 20.41 0.79 6.11
N ALA A 419 20.09 1.17 4.88
CA ALA A 419 20.92 2.04 4.08
C ALA A 419 20.13 3.18 3.43
N LYS A 420 20.79 4.34 3.28
CA LYS A 420 20.28 5.47 2.50
C LYS A 420 21.26 5.83 1.39
N PHE A 421 20.72 6.13 0.22
CA PHE A 421 21.53 6.58 -0.93
C PHE A 421 20.95 7.90 -1.45
N TYR A 422 21.71 8.97 -1.29
CA TYR A 422 21.35 10.30 -1.76
C TYR A 422 21.89 10.51 -3.17
N GLY A 423 21.01 10.78 -4.12
CA GLY A 423 21.35 10.98 -5.52
C GLY A 423 20.58 12.11 -6.19
N LEU A 424 20.93 12.38 -7.43
CA LEU A 424 20.23 13.34 -8.28
C LEU A 424 19.31 12.60 -9.25
N GLY A 425 18.13 13.13 -9.50
CA GLY A 425 17.22 12.58 -10.52
C GLY A 425 17.94 12.45 -11.87
N ALA A 426 17.88 11.26 -12.45
CA ALA A 426 18.55 10.86 -13.70
C ALA A 426 20.06 10.57 -13.59
N ASP A 427 20.69 10.54 -12.41
CA ASP A 427 22.09 10.13 -12.22
C ASP A 427 22.28 8.59 -12.23
N GLY A 428 21.19 7.84 -12.25
CA GLY A 428 21.19 6.37 -12.24
C GLY A 428 21.18 5.73 -10.85
N THR A 429 21.27 6.49 -9.76
CA THR A 429 21.27 5.98 -8.37
C THR A 429 20.06 5.08 -8.09
N VAL A 430 18.86 5.50 -8.48
CA VAL A 430 17.63 4.72 -8.27
C VAL A 430 17.68 3.39 -9.02
N GLY A 431 18.08 3.39 -10.30
CA GLY A 431 18.22 2.17 -11.11
C GLY A 431 19.24 1.20 -10.53
N ALA A 432 20.37 1.71 -10.05
CA ALA A 432 21.39 0.92 -9.37
C ALA A 432 20.85 0.25 -8.11
N ASN A 433 20.15 1.00 -7.26
CA ASN A 433 19.57 0.45 -6.03
C ASN A 433 18.42 -0.55 -6.29
N LYS A 434 17.60 -0.34 -7.35
CA LYS A 434 16.62 -1.34 -7.79
C LYS A 434 17.28 -2.65 -8.19
N ASN A 435 18.39 -2.60 -8.92
CA ASN A 435 19.15 -3.79 -9.29
C ASN A 435 19.78 -4.45 -8.06
N SER A 436 20.37 -3.66 -7.14
CA SER A 436 20.99 -4.19 -5.91
C SER A 436 20.00 -4.95 -5.06
N VAL A 437 18.80 -4.41 -4.83
CA VAL A 437 17.77 -5.09 -4.01
C VAL A 437 17.29 -6.37 -4.68
N LYS A 438 17.16 -6.41 -6.01
CA LYS A 438 16.83 -7.62 -6.75
C LYS A 438 17.95 -8.66 -6.66
N ILE A 439 19.20 -8.26 -6.86
CA ILE A 439 20.36 -9.17 -6.75
C ILE A 439 20.40 -9.81 -5.35
N ILE A 440 20.22 -9.04 -4.29
CA ILE A 440 20.23 -9.54 -2.92
C ILE A 440 19.00 -10.43 -2.67
N GLY A 441 17.82 -10.00 -3.09
CA GLY A 441 16.59 -10.75 -2.94
C GLY A 441 16.63 -12.10 -3.66
N ASP A 442 17.02 -12.09 -4.93
CA ASP A 442 16.96 -13.29 -5.78
C ASP A 442 18.11 -14.28 -5.52
N ASN A 443 19.30 -13.79 -5.08
CA ASN A 443 20.50 -14.62 -4.94
C ASN A 443 20.90 -14.93 -3.48
N THR A 444 20.17 -14.46 -2.50
CA THR A 444 20.43 -14.73 -1.08
C THR A 444 19.18 -15.16 -0.34
N ASN A 445 19.34 -15.70 0.88
CA ASN A 445 18.22 -16.02 1.77
C ASN A 445 17.70 -14.80 2.54
N LYS A 446 18.29 -13.61 2.34
CA LYS A 446 17.86 -12.40 3.04
C LYS A 446 16.50 -11.91 2.53
N TYR A 447 15.70 -11.40 3.45
CA TYR A 447 14.59 -10.53 3.09
C TYR A 447 15.13 -9.16 2.70
N CYS A 448 14.47 -8.52 1.77
CA CYS A 448 14.85 -7.20 1.28
C CYS A 448 13.62 -6.32 1.12
N GLN A 449 13.84 -5.01 1.33
CA GLN A 449 12.84 -3.98 1.11
C GLN A 449 13.56 -2.77 0.51
N ALA A 450 12.96 -2.18 -0.52
CA ALA A 450 13.43 -0.92 -1.07
C ALA A 450 12.28 0.03 -1.35
N TYR A 451 12.48 1.28 -0.99
CA TYR A 451 11.58 2.38 -1.28
C TYR A 451 12.37 3.58 -1.82
N PHE A 452 11.81 4.27 -2.81
CA PHE A 452 12.48 5.38 -3.50
C PHE A 452 11.69 6.66 -3.30
N SER A 453 12.28 7.60 -2.57
CA SER A 453 11.71 8.93 -2.34
C SER A 453 12.21 9.90 -3.40
N TYR A 454 11.29 10.63 -4.03
CA TYR A 454 11.59 11.60 -5.07
C TYR A 454 11.08 12.98 -4.68
N ASP A 455 11.75 14.04 -5.16
CA ASP A 455 11.14 15.35 -5.29
C ASP A 455 10.09 15.31 -6.43
N SER A 456 9.01 16.06 -6.31
CA SER A 456 7.97 16.18 -7.35
C SER A 456 8.48 16.72 -8.69
N LYS A 457 9.70 17.25 -8.74
CA LYS A 457 10.39 17.70 -9.98
C LYS A 457 10.96 16.52 -10.76
N LYS A 458 10.54 16.37 -12.01
CA LYS A 458 10.88 15.22 -12.87
C LYS A 458 12.36 15.10 -13.28
N SER A 459 13.16 16.15 -13.24
CA SER A 459 14.59 16.10 -13.60
C SER A 459 15.42 17.02 -12.73
N GLY A 460 16.63 16.58 -12.36
CA GLY A 460 17.55 17.33 -11.53
C GLY A 460 17.08 17.52 -10.08
N GLY A 461 16.03 16.80 -9.66
CA GLY A 461 15.52 16.81 -8.30
C GLY A 461 16.32 15.90 -7.35
N PHE A 462 16.14 16.12 -6.07
CA PHE A 462 16.68 15.28 -5.02
C PHE A 462 16.04 13.89 -5.05
N THR A 463 16.84 12.83 -4.90
CA THR A 463 16.37 11.46 -4.69
C THR A 463 17.03 10.86 -3.46
N CYS A 464 16.26 10.03 -2.73
CA CYS A 464 16.79 9.23 -1.65
C CYS A 464 16.25 7.80 -1.76
N SER A 465 17.13 6.82 -1.94
CA SER A 465 16.78 5.40 -1.91
C SER A 465 16.94 4.90 -0.47
N HIS A 466 15.94 4.16 0.01
CA HIS A 466 15.90 3.55 1.33
C HIS A 466 15.89 2.04 1.15
N LEU A 467 16.92 1.36 1.62
CA LEU A 467 17.09 -0.08 1.50
C LEU A 467 17.21 -0.72 2.87
N ARG A 468 16.56 -1.89 3.03
CA ARG A 468 16.65 -2.73 4.21
C ARG A 468 16.90 -4.17 3.79
N PHE A 469 17.77 -4.85 4.57
CA PHE A 469 18.10 -6.27 4.40
C PHE A 469 18.12 -6.93 5.77
N GLY A 470 17.54 -8.13 5.88
CA GLY A 470 17.49 -8.83 7.16
C GLY A 470 17.29 -10.33 7.01
N ASP A 471 17.38 -11.03 8.12
CA ASP A 471 17.12 -12.48 8.20
C ASP A 471 15.63 -12.78 8.43
N GLU A 472 14.86 -11.77 8.80
CA GLU A 472 13.44 -11.84 9.09
C GLU A 472 12.64 -10.96 8.12
N PRO A 473 11.32 -11.22 7.93
CA PRO A 473 10.43 -10.34 7.14
C PRO A 473 10.47 -8.90 7.62
N ILE A 474 10.55 -7.95 6.68
CA ILE A 474 10.69 -6.53 6.97
C ILE A 474 9.31 -5.87 6.94
N ARG A 475 8.88 -5.31 8.08
CA ARG A 475 7.57 -4.65 8.26
C ARG A 475 7.65 -3.13 8.23
N SER A 476 8.82 -2.57 8.02
CA SER A 476 9.10 -1.13 8.15
C SER A 476 8.54 -0.33 6.98
N THR A 477 7.23 -0.08 6.95
CA THR A 477 6.54 0.71 5.92
C THR A 477 6.71 2.23 6.11
N TYR A 478 7.91 2.66 6.48
CA TYR A 478 8.33 4.06 6.66
C TYR A 478 9.75 4.24 6.14
N LEU A 479 10.17 5.48 5.95
CA LEU A 479 11.51 5.80 5.47
C LEU A 479 12.57 5.34 6.48
N VAL A 480 13.76 4.99 6.00
CA VAL A 480 14.88 4.67 6.90
C VAL A 480 15.23 5.91 7.73
N THR A 481 15.04 5.84 9.04
CA THR A 481 15.34 6.94 9.98
C THR A 481 16.67 6.73 10.70
N THR A 482 17.08 5.48 10.91
CA THR A 482 18.29 5.08 11.65
C THR A 482 19.21 4.19 10.79
N PRO A 483 19.83 4.73 9.70
CA PRO A 483 20.66 3.94 8.80
C PRO A 483 21.98 3.46 9.45
N ASN A 484 22.44 2.28 9.07
CA ASN A 484 23.79 1.77 9.33
C ASN A 484 24.79 2.31 8.30
N PHE A 485 24.28 2.59 7.08
CA PHE A 485 25.08 3.03 5.95
C PHE A 485 24.40 4.20 5.23
N VAL A 486 25.18 5.21 4.89
CA VAL A 486 24.73 6.33 4.08
C VAL A 486 25.71 6.55 2.93
N ALA A 487 25.20 6.55 1.69
CA ALA A 487 25.95 6.99 0.53
C ALA A 487 25.44 8.35 0.03
N CYS A 488 26.34 9.28 -0.19
CA CYS A 488 26.04 10.58 -0.77
C CYS A 488 26.75 10.71 -2.13
N HIS A 489 25.98 10.58 -3.21
CA HIS A 489 26.52 10.61 -4.57
C HIS A 489 26.73 12.02 -5.10
N VAL A 490 26.15 13.03 -4.46
CA VAL A 490 26.22 14.44 -4.86
C VAL A 490 26.91 15.25 -3.77
N GLN A 491 28.18 15.63 -4.01
CA GLN A 491 29.00 16.35 -3.06
C GLN A 491 28.34 17.63 -2.50
N ALA A 492 27.60 18.37 -3.33
CA ALA A 492 26.89 19.58 -2.91
C ALA A 492 25.87 19.35 -1.80
N TYR A 493 25.31 18.12 -1.68
CA TYR A 493 24.30 17.81 -0.67
C TYR A 493 24.81 17.88 0.76
N LEU A 494 26.14 17.79 0.99
CA LEU A 494 26.76 18.03 2.29
C LEU A 494 26.43 19.42 2.87
N HIS A 495 26.21 20.41 1.98
CA HIS A 495 25.89 21.78 2.36
C HIS A 495 24.38 22.07 2.33
N MET A 496 23.64 21.38 1.47
CA MET A 496 22.23 21.65 1.22
C MET A 496 21.30 20.88 2.15
N TYR A 497 21.67 19.65 2.52
CA TYR A 497 20.83 18.73 3.29
C TYR A 497 21.59 18.18 4.50
N ASP A 498 20.85 17.70 5.49
CA ASP A 498 21.42 16.95 6.61
C ASP A 498 21.53 15.45 6.24
N VAL A 499 22.51 15.12 5.40
CA VAL A 499 22.74 13.75 4.92
C VAL A 499 23.26 12.79 6.01
N THR A 500 23.65 13.32 7.18
CA THR A 500 24.15 12.52 8.32
C THR A 500 23.04 12.16 9.31
N ARG A 501 21.85 12.75 9.15
CA ARG A 501 20.75 12.60 10.10
C ARG A 501 20.39 11.13 10.33
N GLY A 502 20.46 10.72 11.60
CA GLY A 502 20.09 9.39 12.05
C GLY A 502 21.11 8.29 11.77
N LEU A 503 22.25 8.57 11.10
CA LEU A 503 23.32 7.59 10.90
C LEU A 503 23.80 7.05 12.26
N GLN A 504 23.68 5.74 12.45
CA GLN A 504 23.95 5.10 13.72
C GLN A 504 25.41 5.23 14.14
N LYS A 505 25.66 5.19 15.45
CA LYS A 505 27.02 5.14 16.01
C LYS A 505 27.77 3.92 15.43
N ASN A 506 29.03 4.11 15.05
CA ASN A 506 29.87 3.16 14.33
C ASN A 506 29.37 2.81 12.92
N GLY A 507 28.46 3.61 12.37
CA GLY A 507 27.98 3.47 10.99
C GLY A 507 29.02 3.86 9.95
N THR A 508 28.65 3.68 8.69
CA THR A 508 29.52 3.96 7.53
C THR A 508 28.92 5.06 6.66
N PHE A 509 29.76 5.99 6.23
CA PHE A 509 29.41 7.04 5.30
C PHE A 509 30.31 6.98 4.04
N LEU A 510 29.70 6.86 2.86
CA LEU A 510 30.38 6.87 1.57
C LEU A 510 30.10 8.18 0.83
N LEU A 511 31.15 8.88 0.39
CA LEU A 511 31.03 10.13 -0.37
C LEU A 511 31.58 9.99 -1.78
N ASN A 512 30.80 10.30 -2.80
CA ASN A 512 31.29 10.53 -4.14
C ASN A 512 31.82 11.97 -4.24
N THR A 513 33.15 12.13 -4.36
CA THR A 513 33.82 13.45 -4.35
C THR A 513 35.13 13.42 -5.10
N VAL A 514 35.54 14.59 -5.56
CA VAL A 514 36.86 14.82 -6.12
C VAL A 514 37.91 15.20 -5.04
N TRP A 515 37.47 15.38 -3.79
CA TRP A 515 38.34 15.74 -2.68
C TRP A 515 39.06 14.51 -2.14
N GLU A 516 40.36 14.64 -1.90
CA GLU A 516 41.20 13.58 -1.34
C GLU A 516 42.02 14.11 -0.15
N GLY A 517 42.35 13.24 0.79
CA GLY A 517 43.23 13.54 1.92
C GLY A 517 42.85 14.81 2.70
N ASP A 518 43.80 15.73 2.88
CA ASP A 518 43.61 16.99 3.61
C ASP A 518 42.56 17.88 2.94
N THR A 519 42.42 17.82 1.61
CA THR A 519 41.39 18.58 0.88
C THR A 519 40.00 18.14 1.30
N LEU A 520 39.75 16.84 1.45
CA LEU A 520 38.50 16.30 1.97
C LEU A 520 38.26 16.81 3.40
N ALA A 521 39.24 16.64 4.28
CA ALA A 521 39.14 17.06 5.67
C ALA A 521 38.83 18.56 5.83
N ASN A 522 39.41 19.41 4.98
CA ASN A 522 39.21 20.86 5.03
C ASN A 522 37.84 21.29 4.46
N ASN A 523 37.33 20.63 3.42
CA ASN A 523 36.10 21.03 2.74
C ASN A 523 34.83 20.42 3.35
N LEU A 524 34.91 19.39 4.18
CA LEU A 524 33.76 18.87 4.90
C LEU A 524 33.16 19.95 5.82
N PRO A 525 31.81 20.15 5.83
CA PRO A 525 31.18 21.08 6.78
C PRO A 525 31.45 20.70 8.23
N ASN A 526 31.68 21.70 9.09
CA ASN A 526 32.02 21.46 10.50
C ASN A 526 30.96 20.61 11.24
N ARG A 527 29.68 20.78 10.91
CA ARG A 527 28.59 19.96 11.46
C ARG A 527 28.75 18.46 11.12
N VAL A 528 29.18 18.17 9.89
CA VAL A 528 29.41 16.79 9.40
C VAL A 528 30.65 16.20 10.08
N LYS A 529 31.76 16.95 10.17
CA LYS A 529 32.96 16.52 10.90
C LYS A 529 32.65 16.20 12.36
N LYS A 530 31.92 17.10 13.02
CA LYS A 530 31.51 16.89 14.42
C LYS A 530 30.67 15.63 14.56
N TYR A 531 29.67 15.43 13.69
CA TYR A 531 28.84 14.26 13.72
C TYR A 531 29.64 12.95 13.55
N PHE A 532 30.56 12.93 12.60
CA PHE A 532 31.43 11.78 12.36
C PHE A 532 32.30 11.45 13.58
N ALA A 533 32.89 12.46 14.20
CA ALA A 533 33.72 12.28 15.40
C ALA A 533 32.90 11.81 16.62
N ASP A 534 31.75 12.45 16.90
CA ASP A 534 30.93 12.14 18.05
C ASP A 534 30.30 10.71 17.96
N ASN A 535 30.08 10.23 16.75
CA ASN A 535 29.44 8.94 16.51
C ASN A 535 30.39 7.84 15.98
N ASN A 536 31.71 8.11 15.95
CA ASN A 536 32.71 7.15 15.46
C ASN A 536 32.37 6.60 14.06
N ILE A 537 32.03 7.48 13.10
CA ILE A 537 31.62 7.09 11.75
C ILE A 537 32.85 6.74 10.90
N THR A 538 32.79 5.58 10.24
CA THR A 538 33.79 5.22 9.23
C THR A 538 33.45 5.91 7.91
N VAL A 539 34.40 6.69 7.39
CA VAL A 539 34.19 7.50 6.18
C VAL A 539 35.02 6.92 5.03
N TYR A 540 34.31 6.58 3.95
CA TYR A 540 34.90 6.24 2.66
C TYR A 540 34.62 7.35 1.66
N TYR A 541 35.53 7.55 0.71
CA TYR A 541 35.33 8.48 -0.40
C TYR A 541 35.83 7.86 -1.70
N ILE A 542 35.20 8.24 -2.81
CA ILE A 542 35.54 7.77 -4.15
C ILE A 542 35.27 8.88 -5.16
N ASN A 543 36.05 8.93 -6.21
CA ASN A 543 35.79 9.74 -7.40
C ASN A 543 35.17 8.86 -8.49
N ALA A 544 33.88 8.50 -8.31
CA ALA A 544 33.15 7.64 -9.24
C ALA A 544 33.01 8.26 -10.66
N THR A 545 32.99 9.61 -10.73
CA THR A 545 32.94 10.31 -12.03
C THR A 545 34.23 10.09 -12.82
N LYS A 546 35.41 10.19 -12.17
CA LYS A 546 36.68 9.90 -12.82
C LYS A 546 36.76 8.46 -13.32
N ILE A 547 36.37 7.51 -12.47
CA ILE A 547 36.36 6.07 -12.82
C ILE A 547 35.43 5.83 -14.01
N ALA A 548 34.20 6.38 -14.00
CA ALA A 548 33.25 6.23 -15.11
C ALA A 548 33.80 6.77 -16.44
N MET A 549 34.51 7.92 -16.40
CA MET A 549 35.15 8.47 -17.59
C MET A 549 36.30 7.59 -18.10
N GLU A 550 37.13 7.06 -17.21
CA GLU A 550 38.30 6.22 -17.56
C GLU A 550 37.86 4.89 -18.22
N ILE A 551 36.72 4.35 -17.82
CA ILE A 551 36.18 3.08 -18.39
C ILE A 551 35.18 3.30 -19.53
N GLY A 552 35.02 4.55 -20.01
CA GLY A 552 34.20 4.89 -21.16
C GLY A 552 32.69 4.99 -20.91
N LEU A 553 32.26 5.06 -19.66
CA LEU A 553 30.84 5.19 -19.27
C LEU A 553 30.37 6.66 -19.21
N GLY A 554 31.23 7.64 -19.47
CA GLY A 554 30.92 9.07 -19.41
C GLY A 554 30.46 9.47 -18.00
N ASN A 555 29.26 10.11 -17.90
CA ASN A 555 28.72 10.56 -16.62
C ASN A 555 27.87 9.49 -15.88
N ARG A 556 27.91 8.24 -16.31
CA ARG A 556 27.15 7.15 -15.69
C ARG A 556 27.86 6.61 -14.45
N THR A 557 27.80 7.36 -13.36
CA THR A 557 28.51 7.04 -12.10
C THR A 557 27.86 5.90 -11.31
N ASN A 558 26.60 5.58 -11.60
CA ASN A 558 25.84 4.52 -10.92
C ASN A 558 26.49 3.14 -11.03
N LEU A 559 27.07 2.79 -12.19
CA LEU A 559 27.74 1.51 -12.38
C LEU A 559 29.04 1.41 -11.58
N SER A 560 29.75 2.53 -11.39
CA SER A 560 30.96 2.58 -10.56
C SER A 560 30.66 2.43 -9.07
N LEU A 561 29.46 2.84 -8.63
CA LEU A 561 29.04 2.79 -7.23
C LEU A 561 28.47 1.43 -6.80
N ILE A 562 27.99 0.62 -7.73
CA ILE A 562 27.51 -0.74 -7.44
C ILE A 562 28.65 -1.73 -7.16
N HIS A 563 29.83 -1.48 -7.73
CA HIS A 563 30.98 -2.39 -7.60
C HIS A 563 31.84 -2.11 -6.35
N ILE A 564 31.42 -1.19 -5.49
CA ILE A 564 32.05 -0.90 -4.20
C ILE A 564 31.26 -1.57 -3.08
#